data_2624c20de56ee98415589d1ce7ce38f9
#
_entry.id   2624c20de56ee98415589d1ce7ce38f9
#
_cell.length_a   1.000
_cell.length_b   1.000
_cell.length_c   1.000
_cell.angle_alpha   90.00
_cell.angle_beta   90.00
_cell.angle_gamma   90.00
#
_symmetry.space_group_name_H-M   'P 1'
#
loop_
_entity.id
_entity.type
_entity.pdbx_description
1 polymer ?
#
loop_
_entity_poly.entity_id
_entity_poly.type
_entity_poly.pdbx_seq_one_letter_code
_entity_poly.pdbx_strand_id
1 'polypeptide(L)'
;NQKHTGSTSGAVTYIGKIAQTVFIRVSQLYLDFAEASFEATGSATAKVEGCDMSAVEALNLIRKRIGVTNLPSDIVNDPVKFREAYRRERGVELMFEHHRWWDLRRWMIMHEVFKAPFPLKGVRFHPVGSYGDKAGNYTRPASFMYEEFEMTKEVRNFSNMRNYWYPLPQHDVDALRNLKQNPGW
;
A
#
# COMPACT_ATOMS: atom_id res chain seq x y z
N ASN A 1 -9.21 -19.98 6.76
CA ASN A 1 -10.42 -20.59 6.16
C ASN A 1 -11.65 -20.07 6.87
N GLN A 2 -12.22 -18.97 6.38
CA GLN A 2 -13.54 -18.50 6.83
C GLN A 2 -14.61 -19.33 6.11
N LYS A 3 -15.38 -20.12 6.84
CA LYS A 3 -16.57 -20.77 6.30
C LYS A 3 -17.73 -19.78 6.40
N HIS A 4 -18.24 -19.33 5.27
CA HIS A 4 -19.52 -18.65 5.22
C HIS A 4 -20.64 -19.72 5.32
N THR A 5 -21.31 -19.75 6.46
CA THR A 5 -22.55 -20.51 6.59
C THR A 5 -23.70 -19.55 6.31
N GLY A 6 -24.28 -19.65 5.11
CA GLY A 6 -25.50 -18.91 4.78
C GLY A 6 -26.65 -19.39 5.67
N SER A 7 -27.26 -18.47 6.39
CA SER A 7 -28.53 -18.70 7.06
C SER A 7 -29.68 -18.57 6.06
N THR A 8 -30.69 -19.39 6.16
CA THR A 8 -31.94 -19.32 5.38
C THR A 8 -32.72 -18.03 5.53
N SER A 9 -32.31 -17.13 6.43
CA SER A 9 -32.88 -15.80 6.64
C SER A 9 -32.13 -14.67 5.94
N GLY A 10 -31.14 -14.95 5.08
CA GLY A 10 -30.36 -13.93 4.38
C GLY A 10 -29.35 -13.18 5.26
N ALA A 11 -29.28 -13.48 6.54
CA ALA A 11 -28.27 -12.91 7.43
C ALA A 11 -26.96 -13.71 7.28
N VAL A 12 -25.89 -13.03 6.90
CA VAL A 12 -24.55 -13.61 6.90
C VAL A 12 -24.03 -13.63 8.33
N THR A 13 -24.00 -14.78 8.95
CA THR A 13 -23.40 -14.95 10.27
C THR A 13 -21.89 -15.15 10.10
N TYR A 14 -21.10 -14.16 10.48
CA TYR A 14 -19.66 -14.31 10.59
C TYR A 14 -19.33 -15.14 11.82
N ILE A 15 -19.10 -16.44 11.63
CA ILE A 15 -18.43 -17.25 12.65
C ILE A 15 -16.93 -16.97 12.46
N GLY A 16 -16.49 -15.82 12.92
CA GLY A 16 -15.13 -15.35 12.72
C GLY A 16 -14.38 -15.23 14.03
N LYS A 17 -13.12 -15.56 13.98
CA LYS A 17 -12.17 -15.09 14.98
C LYS A 17 -12.22 -13.57 14.99
N ILE A 18 -12.10 -12.97 16.16
CA ILE A 18 -11.98 -11.53 16.31
C ILE A 18 -10.86 -11.06 15.38
N ALA A 19 -11.17 -10.15 14.45
CA ALA A 19 -10.17 -9.56 13.60
C ALA A 19 -9.22 -8.74 14.49
N GLN A 20 -7.98 -9.21 14.59
CA GLN A 20 -6.94 -8.47 15.31
C GLN A 20 -6.33 -7.46 14.35
N THR A 21 -6.42 -6.20 14.69
CA THR A 21 -5.72 -5.14 13.95
C THR A 21 -4.24 -5.20 14.29
N VAL A 22 -3.42 -5.45 13.30
CA VAL A 22 -1.96 -5.41 13.45
C VAL A 22 -1.52 -3.95 13.33
N PHE A 23 -0.93 -3.41 14.39
CA PHE A 23 -0.37 -2.06 14.39
C PHE A 23 1.06 -2.02 13.86
N ILE A 24 1.89 -2.96 14.27
CA ILE A 24 3.29 -3.08 13.87
C ILE A 24 3.61 -4.56 13.72
N ARG A 25 4.37 -4.90 12.68
CA ARG A 25 4.87 -6.26 12.47
C ARG A 25 6.32 -6.27 11.99
N VAL A 26 6.98 -7.41 12.15
CA VAL A 26 8.42 -7.55 11.87
C VAL A 26 8.79 -7.13 10.45
N SER A 27 7.97 -7.42 9.45
CA SER A 27 8.22 -6.98 8.06
C SER A 27 8.31 -5.47 7.94
N GLN A 28 7.50 -4.72 8.71
CA GLN A 28 7.59 -3.27 8.72
C GLN A 28 8.95 -2.79 9.23
N LEU A 29 9.48 -3.40 10.29
CA LEU A 29 10.80 -3.03 10.83
C LEU A 29 11.91 -3.26 9.80
N TYR A 30 11.88 -4.37 9.06
CA TYR A 30 12.84 -4.61 7.98
C TYR A 30 12.70 -3.59 6.84
N LEU A 31 11.48 -3.18 6.49
CA LEU A 31 11.25 -2.15 5.47
C LEU A 31 11.69 -0.77 5.94
N ASP A 32 11.42 -0.42 7.19
CA ASP A 32 11.87 0.85 7.80
C ASP A 32 13.40 0.89 7.86
N PHE A 33 14.04 -0.21 8.26
CA PHE A 33 15.49 -0.34 8.28
C PHE A 33 16.10 -0.23 6.88
N ALA A 34 15.53 -0.92 5.89
CA ALA A 34 16.02 -0.88 4.51
C ALA A 34 15.97 0.53 3.94
N GLU A 35 14.87 1.24 4.14
CA GLU A 35 14.72 2.63 3.73
C GLU A 35 15.73 3.54 4.45
N ALA A 36 15.78 3.47 5.78
CA ALA A 36 16.66 4.33 6.59
C ALA A 36 18.13 4.10 6.24
N SER A 37 18.57 2.85 6.15
CA SER A 37 19.95 2.50 5.79
C SER A 37 20.33 2.97 4.40
N PHE A 38 19.44 2.80 3.43
CA PHE A 38 19.68 3.27 2.06
C PHE A 38 19.74 4.80 1.98
N GLU A 39 18.80 5.50 2.60
CA GLU A 39 18.79 6.97 2.54
C GLU A 39 19.95 7.58 3.32
N ALA A 40 20.47 6.91 4.36
CA ALA A 40 21.66 7.36 5.11
C ALA A 40 22.97 7.16 4.34
N THR A 41 23.08 6.05 3.57
CA THR A 41 24.34 5.67 2.90
C THR A 41 24.37 5.99 1.41
N GLY A 42 23.22 6.17 0.77
CA GLY A 42 23.07 6.26 -0.68
C GLY A 42 23.33 4.93 -1.40
N SER A 43 23.52 3.83 -0.69
CA SER A 43 23.89 2.52 -1.23
C SER A 43 23.02 1.41 -0.68
N ALA A 44 22.57 0.51 -1.56
CA ALA A 44 21.79 -0.65 -1.18
C ALA A 44 22.60 -1.70 -0.38
N THR A 45 23.92 -1.73 -0.59
CA THR A 45 24.82 -2.75 -0.02
C THR A 45 25.68 -2.26 1.11
N ALA A 46 25.80 -0.94 1.30
CA ALA A 46 26.53 -0.39 2.43
C ALA A 46 25.80 -0.69 3.74
N LYS A 47 26.59 -0.94 4.80
CA LYS A 47 26.08 -1.12 6.14
C LYS A 47 26.26 0.16 6.94
N VAL A 48 25.26 0.52 7.72
CA VAL A 48 25.36 1.62 8.69
C VAL A 48 26.21 1.16 9.88
N GLU A 49 26.98 2.05 10.46
CA GLU A 49 27.79 1.75 11.64
C GLU A 49 26.94 1.15 12.77
N GLY A 50 27.42 0.05 13.35
CA GLY A 50 26.70 -0.68 14.39
C GLY A 50 25.59 -1.61 13.87
N CYS A 51 25.42 -1.73 12.55
CA CYS A 51 24.43 -2.63 11.94
C CYS A 51 25.11 -3.74 11.12
N ASP A 52 24.71 -4.99 11.35
CA ASP A 52 25.26 -6.15 10.64
C ASP A 52 24.58 -6.42 9.28
N MET A 53 23.52 -5.66 8.98
CA MET A 53 22.67 -5.85 7.81
C MET A 53 22.71 -4.60 6.90
N SER A 54 22.67 -4.82 5.59
CA SER A 54 22.48 -3.78 4.58
C SER A 54 21.01 -3.62 4.18
N ALA A 55 20.69 -2.54 3.46
CA ALA A 55 19.34 -2.29 2.98
C ALA A 55 18.81 -3.40 2.08
N VAL A 56 19.63 -3.91 1.15
CA VAL A 56 19.22 -4.99 0.24
C VAL A 56 19.04 -6.32 0.96
N GLU A 57 19.85 -6.61 1.97
CA GLU A 57 19.70 -7.82 2.78
C GLU A 57 18.37 -7.81 3.52
N ALA A 58 17.98 -6.68 4.12
CA ALA A 58 16.69 -6.52 4.79
C ALA A 58 15.50 -6.74 3.84
N LEU A 59 15.54 -6.17 2.64
CA LEU A 59 14.49 -6.41 1.63
C LEU A 59 14.44 -7.87 1.17
N ASN A 60 15.60 -8.48 0.96
CA ASN A 60 15.67 -9.87 0.51
C ASN A 60 15.16 -10.86 1.57
N LEU A 61 15.23 -10.55 2.86
CA LEU A 61 14.59 -11.35 3.90
C LEU A 61 13.07 -11.43 3.73
N ILE A 62 12.43 -10.30 3.42
CA ILE A 62 10.99 -10.24 3.16
C ILE A 62 10.64 -11.05 1.92
N ARG A 63 11.38 -10.85 0.84
CA ARG A 63 11.20 -11.55 -0.44
C ARG A 63 11.38 -13.06 -0.30
N LYS A 64 12.40 -13.49 0.42
CA LYS A 64 12.65 -14.91 0.71
C LYS A 64 11.51 -15.56 1.49
N ARG A 65 10.90 -14.84 2.45
CA ARG A 65 9.79 -15.35 3.25
C ARG A 65 8.59 -15.80 2.39
N ILE A 66 8.35 -15.10 1.30
CA ILE A 66 7.23 -15.38 0.36
C ILE A 66 7.66 -16.16 -0.88
N GLY A 67 8.92 -16.62 -0.93
CA GLY A 67 9.43 -17.43 -2.04
C GLY A 67 9.78 -16.64 -3.31
N VAL A 68 9.90 -15.32 -3.23
CA VAL A 68 10.32 -14.47 -4.34
C VAL A 68 11.84 -14.38 -4.38
N THR A 69 12.40 -14.33 -5.58
CA THR A 69 13.85 -14.21 -5.80
C THR A 69 14.41 -12.90 -5.24
N ASN A 70 15.69 -12.89 -4.91
CA ASN A 70 16.40 -11.68 -4.49
C ASN A 70 16.29 -10.58 -5.55
N LEU A 71 16.49 -9.33 -5.13
CA LEU A 71 16.57 -8.21 -6.06
C LEU A 71 17.73 -8.40 -7.03
N PRO A 72 17.49 -8.22 -8.34
CA PRO A 72 18.53 -8.34 -9.36
C PRO A 72 19.58 -7.23 -9.25
N SER A 73 20.79 -7.52 -9.71
CA SER A 73 21.95 -6.64 -9.55
C SER A 73 21.81 -5.28 -10.23
N ASP A 74 21.08 -5.20 -11.32
CA ASP A 74 20.81 -3.95 -12.04
C ASP A 74 19.90 -2.99 -11.22
N ILE A 75 19.07 -3.53 -10.33
CA ILE A 75 18.29 -2.74 -9.37
C ILE A 75 19.16 -2.36 -8.16
N VAL A 76 19.92 -3.33 -7.63
CA VAL A 76 20.76 -3.11 -6.44
C VAL A 76 21.84 -2.07 -6.67
N ASN A 77 22.42 -2.02 -7.86
CA ASN A 77 23.53 -1.12 -8.20
C ASN A 77 23.07 0.27 -8.70
N ASP A 78 21.77 0.48 -8.88
CA ASP A 78 21.21 1.75 -9.32
C ASP A 78 20.40 2.37 -8.17
N PRO A 79 20.86 3.49 -7.57
CA PRO A 79 20.17 4.12 -6.43
C PRO A 79 18.74 4.54 -6.72
N VAL A 80 18.43 4.93 -7.96
CA VAL A 80 17.07 5.34 -8.35
C VAL A 80 16.16 4.12 -8.40
N LYS A 81 16.60 3.07 -9.10
CA LYS A 81 15.83 1.82 -9.20
C LYS A 81 15.68 1.14 -7.84
N PHE A 82 16.71 1.19 -6.99
CA PHE A 82 16.61 0.61 -5.66
C PHE A 82 15.60 1.35 -4.78
N ARG A 83 15.57 2.70 -4.85
CA ARG A 83 14.56 3.51 -4.15
C ARG A 83 13.15 3.15 -4.60
N GLU A 84 12.91 2.99 -5.89
CA GLU A 84 11.63 2.53 -6.41
C GLU A 84 11.30 1.11 -5.96
N ALA A 85 12.28 0.22 -5.92
CA ALA A 85 12.10 -1.16 -5.50
C ALA A 85 11.67 -1.27 -4.03
N TYR A 86 12.35 -0.60 -3.09
CA TYR A 86 11.94 -0.67 -1.68
C TYR A 86 10.57 0.01 -1.44
N ARG A 87 10.28 1.10 -2.14
CA ARG A 87 8.96 1.76 -2.08
C ARG A 87 7.84 0.86 -2.59
N ARG A 88 8.12 0.10 -3.64
CA ARG A 88 7.19 -0.89 -4.19
C ARG A 88 7.00 -2.06 -3.22
N GLU A 89 8.09 -2.63 -2.73
CA GLU A 89 8.05 -3.74 -1.78
C GLU A 89 7.25 -3.36 -0.53
N ARG A 90 7.48 -2.16 0.00
CA ARG A 90 6.72 -1.61 1.12
C ARG A 90 5.23 -1.46 0.81
N GLY A 91 4.91 -0.95 -0.37
CA GLY A 91 3.51 -0.79 -0.79
C GLY A 91 2.77 -2.12 -0.97
N VAL A 92 3.46 -3.18 -1.39
CA VAL A 92 2.89 -4.52 -1.57
C VAL A 92 2.81 -5.26 -0.23
N GLU A 93 3.91 -5.27 0.53
CA GLU A 93 3.99 -6.01 1.79
C GLU A 93 3.02 -5.47 2.85
N LEU A 94 2.86 -4.14 2.93
CA LEU A 94 1.99 -3.48 3.92
C LEU A 94 0.63 -3.06 3.31
N MET A 95 0.21 -3.72 2.24
CA MET A 95 -1.07 -3.45 1.59
C MET A 95 -2.23 -3.70 2.57
N PHE A 96 -3.21 -2.78 2.59
CA PHE A 96 -4.35 -2.75 3.52
C PHE A 96 -4.02 -2.50 5.00
N GLU A 97 -2.78 -2.14 5.33
CA GLU A 97 -2.34 -1.79 6.68
C GLU A 97 -2.23 -0.26 6.88
N HIS A 98 -2.86 0.54 6.03
CA HIS A 98 -2.95 2.00 6.08
C HIS A 98 -1.62 2.77 5.89
N HIS A 99 -0.50 2.10 5.60
CA HIS A 99 0.81 2.75 5.45
C HIS A 99 0.92 3.61 4.19
N ARG A 100 0.36 3.15 3.06
CA ARG A 100 0.58 3.78 1.74
C ARG A 100 0.26 5.27 1.70
N TRP A 101 -0.81 5.70 2.36
CA TRP A 101 -1.20 7.10 2.41
C TRP A 101 -0.13 7.98 3.07
N TRP A 102 0.39 7.53 4.19
CA TRP A 102 1.42 8.25 4.94
C TRP A 102 2.77 8.21 4.24
N ASP A 103 3.13 7.08 3.63
CA ASP A 103 4.36 6.92 2.86
C ASP A 103 4.41 7.88 1.67
N LEU A 104 3.36 7.98 0.88
CA LEU A 104 3.30 8.91 -0.26
C LEU A 104 3.42 10.37 0.19
N ARG A 105 2.89 10.70 1.37
CA ARG A 105 3.00 12.05 1.94
C ARG A 105 4.40 12.35 2.45
N ARG A 106 5.00 11.47 3.24
CA ARG A 106 6.35 11.69 3.79
C ARG A 106 7.43 11.65 2.72
N TRP A 107 7.24 10.86 1.65
CA TRP A 107 8.12 10.88 0.48
C TRP A 107 7.90 12.07 -0.45
N MET A 108 6.88 12.86 -0.22
CA MET A 108 6.50 14.02 -1.03
C MET A 108 6.26 13.67 -2.52
N ILE A 109 5.73 12.48 -2.81
CA ILE A 109 5.47 11.99 -4.18
C ILE A 109 3.98 11.83 -4.50
N MET A 110 3.09 12.24 -3.60
CA MET A 110 1.66 12.05 -3.79
C MET A 110 1.13 12.82 -5.02
N HIS A 111 1.68 14.00 -5.30
CA HIS A 111 1.33 14.78 -6.47
C HIS A 111 1.81 14.16 -7.80
N GLU A 112 2.86 13.33 -7.76
CA GLU A 112 3.35 12.56 -8.91
C GLU A 112 2.46 11.34 -9.15
N VAL A 113 2.12 10.63 -8.06
CA VAL A 113 1.29 9.41 -8.12
C VAL A 113 -0.15 9.75 -8.50
N PHE A 114 -0.71 10.84 -7.97
CA PHE A 114 -2.07 11.30 -8.27
C PHE A 114 -2.09 12.53 -9.16
N LYS A 115 -1.27 12.51 -10.21
CA LYS A 115 -1.24 13.56 -11.22
C LYS A 115 -2.63 13.68 -11.85
N ALA A 116 -3.24 14.86 -11.75
CA ALA A 116 -4.61 15.08 -12.18
C ALA A 116 -4.75 15.12 -13.71
N PRO A 117 -5.83 14.58 -14.28
CA PRO A 117 -6.81 13.72 -13.62
C PRO A 117 -6.27 12.29 -13.45
N PHE A 118 -6.42 11.72 -12.27
CA PHE A 118 -6.05 10.34 -11.99
C PHE A 118 -7.31 9.50 -11.78
N PRO A 119 -7.86 8.87 -12.83
CA PRO A 119 -9.00 7.98 -12.69
C PRO A 119 -8.59 6.74 -11.90
N LEU A 120 -9.47 6.30 -11.02
CA LEU A 120 -9.29 4.99 -10.39
C LEU A 120 -9.55 3.90 -11.42
N LYS A 121 -8.72 2.87 -11.38
CA LYS A 121 -8.91 1.68 -12.20
C LYS A 121 -9.61 0.58 -11.41
N GLY A 122 -10.58 -0.04 -12.02
CA GLY A 122 -11.26 -1.22 -11.52
C GLY A 122 -10.95 -2.42 -12.40
N VAL A 123 -11.22 -3.63 -11.88
CA VAL A 123 -11.12 -4.87 -12.64
C VAL A 123 -12.50 -5.51 -12.70
N ARG A 124 -12.96 -5.75 -13.91
CA ARG A 124 -14.20 -6.48 -14.17
C ARG A 124 -13.87 -7.93 -14.48
N PHE A 125 -14.62 -8.84 -13.84
CA PHE A 125 -14.45 -10.27 -14.04
C PHE A 125 -15.56 -10.79 -14.95
N HIS A 126 -15.18 -11.48 -16.00
CA HIS A 126 -16.09 -12.15 -16.91
C HIS A 126 -15.88 -13.66 -16.78
N PRO A 127 -16.83 -14.41 -16.18
CA PRO A 127 -16.72 -15.86 -16.10
C PRO A 127 -16.80 -16.46 -17.50
N VAL A 128 -15.92 -17.42 -17.79
CA VAL A 128 -15.95 -18.18 -19.03
C VAL A 128 -16.73 -19.48 -18.78
N GLY A 129 -17.86 -19.61 -19.46
CA GLY A 129 -18.79 -20.73 -19.28
C GLY A 129 -19.97 -20.39 -18.37
N SER A 130 -20.72 -21.41 -17.96
CA SER A 130 -21.90 -21.23 -17.12
C SER A 130 -21.52 -20.85 -15.70
N TYR A 131 -22.13 -19.79 -15.16
CA TYR A 131 -21.92 -19.32 -13.80
C TYR A 131 -23.25 -19.14 -13.09
N GLY A 132 -23.69 -20.23 -12.45
CA GLY A 132 -24.96 -20.25 -11.72
C GLY A 132 -26.20 -20.19 -12.61
N ASP A 133 -27.31 -20.49 -12.00
CA ASP A 133 -28.63 -20.33 -12.58
C ASP A 133 -29.49 -19.39 -11.71
N LYS A 134 -30.70 -19.10 -12.21
CA LYS A 134 -31.69 -18.28 -11.49
C LYS A 134 -32.18 -18.91 -10.19
N ALA A 135 -31.92 -20.20 -9.98
CA ALA A 135 -32.30 -20.94 -8.77
C ALA A 135 -31.22 -20.87 -7.67
N GLY A 136 -30.12 -20.17 -7.92
CA GLY A 136 -29.04 -20.00 -6.94
C GLY A 136 -28.02 -21.13 -6.90
N ASN A 137 -28.03 -22.02 -7.88
CA ASN A 137 -27.01 -23.08 -8.00
C ASN A 137 -25.76 -22.46 -8.65
N TYR A 138 -24.70 -22.37 -7.88
CA TYR A 138 -23.43 -21.80 -8.36
C TYR A 138 -22.50 -22.89 -8.84
N THR A 139 -22.23 -22.89 -10.13
CA THR A 139 -21.18 -23.71 -10.74
C THR A 139 -19.92 -22.84 -10.85
N ARG A 140 -18.80 -23.32 -10.33
CA ARG A 140 -17.53 -22.60 -10.47
C ARG A 140 -17.15 -22.54 -11.95
N PRO A 141 -16.96 -21.35 -12.56
CA PRO A 141 -16.53 -21.25 -13.93
C PRO A 141 -15.14 -21.86 -14.13
N ALA A 142 -14.89 -22.40 -15.32
CA ALA A 142 -13.60 -23.01 -15.64
C ALA A 142 -12.45 -21.99 -15.58
N SER A 143 -12.73 -20.75 -15.99
CA SER A 143 -11.78 -19.65 -15.96
C SER A 143 -12.49 -18.30 -15.90
N PHE A 144 -11.71 -17.24 -15.69
CA PHE A 144 -12.19 -15.86 -15.75
C PHE A 144 -11.36 -15.07 -16.76
N MET A 145 -12.00 -14.22 -17.53
CA MET A 145 -11.35 -13.12 -18.23
C MET A 145 -11.40 -11.87 -17.36
N TYR A 146 -10.36 -11.06 -17.42
CA TYR A 146 -10.22 -9.85 -16.65
C TYR A 146 -10.14 -8.66 -17.59
N GLU A 147 -10.93 -7.64 -17.34
CA GLU A 147 -10.92 -6.38 -18.05
C GLU A 147 -10.60 -5.24 -17.08
N GLU A 148 -9.55 -4.50 -17.36
CA GLU A 148 -9.25 -3.27 -16.63
C GLU A 148 -10.09 -2.14 -17.22
N PHE A 149 -10.74 -1.34 -16.38
CA PHE A 149 -11.53 -0.19 -16.80
C PHE A 149 -11.30 1.00 -15.89
N GLU A 150 -11.46 2.21 -16.43
CA GLU A 150 -11.36 3.44 -15.66
C GLU A 150 -12.70 3.80 -15.00
N MET A 151 -12.64 4.12 -13.71
CA MET A 151 -13.80 4.60 -12.94
C MET A 151 -13.99 6.08 -13.17
N THR A 152 -14.84 6.45 -14.11
CA THR A 152 -15.03 7.87 -14.54
C THR A 152 -15.67 8.76 -13.48
N LYS A 153 -16.37 8.18 -12.51
CA LYS A 153 -17.08 8.94 -11.45
C LYS A 153 -16.19 9.32 -10.26
N GLU A 154 -15.05 8.66 -10.11
CA GLU A 154 -14.15 8.89 -8.98
C GLU A 154 -12.75 9.21 -9.49
N VAL A 155 -12.46 10.48 -9.55
CA VAL A 155 -11.14 10.98 -9.96
C VAL A 155 -10.42 11.54 -8.73
N ARG A 156 -9.25 10.99 -8.43
CA ARG A 156 -8.38 11.52 -7.40
C ARG A 156 -7.57 12.68 -7.96
N ASN A 157 -7.46 13.73 -7.19
CA ASN A 157 -6.68 14.90 -7.54
C ASN A 157 -5.85 15.37 -6.34
N PHE A 158 -4.56 15.44 -6.53
CA PHE A 158 -3.61 15.97 -5.55
C PHE A 158 -2.78 17.08 -6.21
N SER A 159 -3.44 18.14 -6.69
CA SER A 159 -2.81 19.23 -7.43
C SER A 159 -2.24 20.33 -6.56
N ASN A 160 -2.65 20.42 -5.30
CA ASN A 160 -2.21 21.48 -4.40
C ASN A 160 -1.24 20.96 -3.35
N MET A 161 -0.04 21.57 -3.29
CA MET A 161 1.01 21.19 -2.34
C MET A 161 0.59 21.35 -0.87
N ARG A 162 -0.36 22.23 -0.54
CA ARG A 162 -0.93 22.34 0.81
C ARG A 162 -1.52 21.03 1.31
N ASN A 163 -1.99 20.16 0.41
CA ASN A 163 -2.60 18.88 0.75
C ASN A 163 -1.62 17.88 1.38
N TYR A 164 -0.32 18.13 1.41
CA TYR A 164 0.65 17.36 2.19
C TYR A 164 0.48 17.54 3.69
N TRP A 165 -0.07 18.67 4.11
CA TRP A 165 -0.35 18.98 5.50
C TRP A 165 -1.86 19.03 5.73
N TYR A 166 -2.30 18.63 6.91
CA TYR A 166 -3.68 18.85 7.31
C TYR A 166 -3.82 20.27 7.86
N PRO A 167 -4.97 20.93 7.67
CA PRO A 167 -5.23 22.19 8.36
C PRO A 167 -5.26 21.95 9.86
N LEU A 168 -4.72 22.89 10.61
CA LEU A 168 -4.94 22.93 12.05
C LEU A 168 -6.40 23.40 12.32
N PRO A 169 -7.06 22.85 13.35
CA PRO A 169 -8.38 23.35 13.73
C PRO A 169 -8.36 24.86 13.96
N GLN A 170 -9.26 25.60 13.34
CA GLN A 170 -9.27 27.04 13.43
C GLN A 170 -9.38 27.54 14.88
N HIS A 171 -10.18 26.85 15.70
CA HIS A 171 -10.30 27.14 17.13
C HIS A 171 -8.93 27.14 17.86
N ASP A 172 -8.05 26.18 17.53
CA ASP A 172 -6.73 26.09 18.16
C ASP A 172 -5.79 27.21 17.67
N VAL A 173 -5.88 27.56 16.39
CA VAL A 173 -5.12 28.66 15.79
C VAL A 173 -5.53 29.99 16.44
N ASP A 174 -6.82 30.20 16.68
CA ASP A 174 -7.35 31.43 17.29
C ASP A 174 -7.04 31.51 18.80
N ALA A 175 -7.01 30.36 19.49
CA ALA A 175 -6.76 30.30 20.93
C ALA A 175 -5.29 30.40 21.31
N LEU A 176 -4.38 29.96 20.44
CA LEU A 176 -2.95 29.87 20.74
C LEU A 176 -2.14 30.96 20.02
N ARG A 177 -1.74 31.99 20.77
CA ARG A 177 -1.10 33.20 20.27
C ARG A 177 0.06 33.01 19.28
N ASN A 178 0.82 31.92 19.40
CA ASN A 178 1.99 31.63 18.58
C ASN A 178 1.73 30.52 17.56
N LEU A 179 0.55 29.95 17.51
CA LEU A 179 0.18 28.91 16.53
C LEU A 179 -0.21 29.59 15.23
N LYS A 180 0.45 29.20 14.15
CA LYS A 180 0.11 29.63 12.79
C LYS A 180 -0.44 28.46 12.01
N GLN A 181 -1.40 28.73 11.15
CA GLN A 181 -1.93 27.73 10.23
C GLN A 181 -0.84 27.17 9.31
N ASN A 182 -1.01 25.91 8.90
CA ASN A 182 -0.12 25.29 7.93
C ASN A 182 -0.15 26.05 6.60
N PRO A 183 0.98 26.07 5.83
CA PRO A 183 1.10 26.84 4.61
C PRO A 183 0.00 26.50 3.60
N GLY A 184 -0.69 27.51 3.12
CA GLY A 184 -1.73 27.40 2.10
C GLY A 184 -3.14 27.07 2.61
N TRP A 185 -3.32 26.98 3.92
CA TRP A 185 -4.62 26.82 4.59
C TRP A 185 -5.09 28.13 5.20
#